data_59ebcb3199d729f3bdda1259b35aea2d
#
_entry.id   59ebcb3199d729f3bdda1259b35aea2d
#
_cell.length_a   1.000
_cell.length_b   1.000
_cell.length_c   1.000
_cell.angle_alpha   90.00
_cell.angle_beta   90.00
_cell.angle_gamma   90.00
#
_symmetry.space_group_name_H-M   'P 1'
#
loop_
_entity.id
_entity.type
_entity.pdbx_description
1 polymer ?
#
loop_
_entity_poly.entity_id
_entity_poly.type
_entity_poly.pdbx_seq_one_letter_code
_entity_poly.pdbx_strand_id
1 'polypeptide(L)'
;MTTPNPLSPAGHNRGDVVLVPFPNSDLRTAKLRPAVLVQANDLDTGISQVINAMVSSNLARAGHPSRILIETSTNMGTKSGLLFDSVLMCDNLATVTLTAITRKIGSISGLSEIDDALRKTLGL
;
A
#
# COMPACT_ATOMS: atom_id res chain seq x y z
N MET A 1 -22.89 7.65 5.43
CA MET A 1 -21.51 7.89 5.89
C MET A 1 -21.09 6.74 6.79
N THR A 2 -20.03 6.09 6.44
CA THR A 2 -19.48 5.03 7.29
C THR A 2 -18.64 5.66 8.40
N THR A 3 -18.94 5.33 9.64
CA THR A 3 -18.06 5.67 10.75
C THR A 3 -16.76 4.88 10.58
N PRO A 4 -15.59 5.45 10.91
CA PRO A 4 -14.37 4.67 10.94
C PRO A 4 -14.55 3.47 11.85
N ASN A 5 -14.11 2.30 11.41
CA ASN A 5 -14.06 1.14 12.28
C ASN A 5 -13.12 1.47 13.44
N PRO A 6 -13.55 1.39 14.71
CA PRO A 6 -12.70 1.71 15.84
C PRO A 6 -11.47 0.80 15.93
N LEU A 7 -11.47 -0.33 15.22
CA LEU A 7 -10.35 -1.27 15.16
C LEU A 7 -9.41 -0.98 13.98
N SER A 8 -9.75 -0.01 13.12
CA SER A 8 -8.86 0.45 12.06
C SER A 8 -7.68 1.20 12.65
N PRO A 9 -6.50 1.13 12.02
CA PRO A 9 -5.41 2.03 12.38
C PRO A 9 -5.89 3.47 12.33
N ALA A 10 -5.62 4.26 13.36
CA ALA A 10 -6.14 5.59 13.63
C ALA A 10 -6.20 6.47 12.37
N GLY A 11 -7.34 6.53 11.69
CA GLY A 11 -7.56 7.33 10.49
C GLY A 11 -7.00 6.75 9.20
N HIS A 12 -6.42 5.56 9.22
CA HIS A 12 -5.88 4.89 8.03
C HIS A 12 -6.75 3.71 7.63
N ASN A 13 -6.97 3.58 6.32
CA ASN A 13 -7.81 2.52 5.77
C ASN A 13 -7.09 1.75 4.68
N ARG A 14 -7.52 0.52 4.45
CA ARG A 14 -7.06 -0.30 3.34
C ARG A 14 -7.19 0.49 2.04
N GLY A 15 -6.13 0.50 1.25
CA GLY A 15 -6.05 1.29 0.02
C GLY A 15 -5.45 2.68 0.17
N ASP A 16 -5.26 3.15 1.40
CA ASP A 16 -4.59 4.43 1.61
C ASP A 16 -3.14 4.37 1.13
N VAL A 17 -2.71 5.42 0.43
CA VAL A 17 -1.32 5.61 0.03
C VAL A 17 -0.64 6.48 1.09
N VAL A 18 0.41 5.94 1.68
CA VAL A 18 1.10 6.57 2.80
C VAL A 18 2.60 6.62 2.54
N LEU A 19 3.30 7.52 3.24
CA LEU A 19 4.76 7.55 3.26
C LEU A 19 5.26 6.83 4.50
N VAL A 20 6.10 5.84 4.30
CA VAL A 20 6.66 5.03 5.38
C VAL A 20 8.13 4.70 5.11
N PRO A 21 8.95 4.46 6.15
CA PRO A 21 10.25 3.84 5.99
C PRO A 21 10.03 2.38 5.56
N PHE A 22 10.18 2.10 4.28
CA PHE A 22 10.00 0.75 3.75
C PHE A 22 11.36 0.05 3.74
N PRO A 23 11.46 -1.20 4.25
CA PRO A 23 12.73 -1.91 4.31
C PRO A 23 13.28 -2.19 2.91
N ASN A 24 14.59 -2.03 2.76
CA ASN A 24 15.31 -2.47 1.57
C ASN A 24 15.50 -3.99 1.61
N SER A 25 15.88 -4.58 0.47
CA SER A 25 16.06 -6.03 0.36
C SER A 25 17.19 -6.58 1.24
N ASP A 26 18.09 -5.73 1.72
CA ASP A 26 19.14 -6.12 2.65
C ASP A 26 18.64 -6.35 4.08
N LEU A 27 17.40 -5.95 4.38
CA LEU A 27 16.75 -6.02 5.69
C LEU A 27 17.46 -5.25 6.82
N ARG A 28 18.45 -4.41 6.47
CA ARG A 28 19.22 -3.61 7.42
C ARG A 28 18.89 -2.14 7.35
N THR A 29 18.52 -1.68 6.17
CA THR A 29 18.24 -0.27 5.89
C THR A 29 16.82 -0.11 5.43
N ALA A 30 16.29 1.10 5.56
CA ALA A 30 14.97 1.48 5.07
C ALA A 30 15.07 2.82 4.38
N LYS A 31 14.16 3.07 3.43
CA LYS A 31 14.05 4.33 2.74
C LYS A 31 12.61 4.80 2.80
N LEU A 32 12.40 6.09 3.01
CA LEU A 32 11.06 6.67 2.96
C LEU A 32 10.48 6.48 1.55
N ARG A 33 9.36 5.76 1.45
CA ARG A 33 8.72 5.41 0.19
C ARG A 33 7.21 5.52 0.29
N PRO A 34 6.52 5.77 -0.82
CA PRO A 34 5.09 5.51 -0.87
C PRO A 34 4.83 4.02 -0.72
N ALA A 35 3.78 3.70 0.02
CA ALA A 35 3.28 2.33 0.17
C ALA A 35 1.76 2.38 0.29
N VAL A 36 1.11 1.26 -0.01
CA VAL A 36 -0.35 1.15 0.06
C VAL A 36 -0.72 0.20 1.18
N LEU A 37 -1.62 0.63 2.06
CA LEU A 37 -2.13 -0.22 3.13
C LEU A 37 -2.99 -1.32 2.53
N VAL A 38 -2.60 -2.57 2.76
CA VAL A 38 -3.33 -3.74 2.22
C VAL A 38 -3.98 -4.58 3.30
N GLN A 39 -3.67 -4.32 4.56
CA GLN A 39 -4.28 -5.03 5.69
C GLN A 39 -5.77 -4.69 5.78
N ALA A 40 -6.59 -5.70 6.13
CA ALA A 40 -8.00 -5.49 6.39
C ALA A 40 -8.21 -4.45 7.51
N ASN A 41 -9.23 -3.59 7.35
CA ASN A 41 -9.49 -2.50 8.30
C ASN A 41 -9.83 -3.00 9.71
N ASP A 42 -10.44 -4.17 9.80
CA ASP A 42 -11.00 -4.72 11.03
C ASP A 42 -10.27 -5.99 11.49
N LEU A 43 -9.00 -6.13 11.13
CA LEU A 43 -8.25 -7.35 11.46
C LEU A 43 -8.05 -7.52 12.97
N ASP A 44 -7.91 -6.43 13.70
CA ASP A 44 -7.82 -6.41 15.18
C ASP A 44 -6.83 -7.42 15.74
N THR A 45 -5.57 -7.24 15.40
CA THR A 45 -4.50 -8.11 15.91
C THR A 45 -4.10 -7.78 17.35
N GLY A 46 -4.55 -6.64 17.89
CA GLY A 46 -4.09 -6.12 19.18
C GLY A 46 -2.69 -5.51 19.15
N ILE A 47 -2.08 -5.40 17.98
CA ILE A 47 -0.74 -4.85 17.81
C ILE A 47 -0.84 -3.59 16.93
N SER A 48 -0.18 -2.51 17.35
CA SER A 48 -0.20 -1.22 16.64
C SER A 48 0.73 -1.25 15.43
N GLN A 49 0.37 -2.05 14.43
CA GLN A 49 1.11 -2.21 13.19
C GLN A 49 0.17 -2.48 12.03
N VAL A 50 0.66 -2.31 10.82
CA VAL A 50 -0.14 -2.51 9.61
C VAL A 50 0.73 -3.05 8.48
N ILE A 51 0.13 -3.93 7.67
CA ILE A 51 0.78 -4.52 6.48
C ILE A 51 0.52 -3.60 5.29
N ASN A 52 1.58 -3.29 4.56
CA ASN A 52 1.51 -2.47 3.36
C ASN A 52 2.37 -3.06 2.23
N ALA A 53 2.08 -2.61 1.01
CA ALA A 53 2.79 -3.01 -0.20
C ALA A 53 3.58 -1.82 -0.74
N MET A 54 4.79 -2.09 -1.21
CA MET A 54 5.69 -1.06 -1.73
C MET A 54 5.19 -0.50 -3.05
N VAL A 55 5.33 0.81 -3.23
CA VAL A 55 5.16 1.48 -4.51
C VAL A 55 6.53 1.81 -5.08
N SER A 56 6.78 1.37 -6.31
CA SER A 56 8.05 1.59 -7.01
C SER A 56 7.84 2.52 -8.20
N SER A 57 8.77 3.44 -8.43
CA SER A 57 8.79 4.24 -9.66
C SER A 57 9.52 3.55 -10.82
N ASN A 58 10.04 2.36 -10.61
CA ASN A 58 10.69 1.58 -11.67
C ASN A 58 9.61 0.87 -12.50
N LEU A 59 9.26 1.44 -13.65
CA LEU A 59 8.19 0.93 -14.51
C LEU A 59 8.53 -0.40 -15.19
N ALA A 60 9.81 -0.80 -15.20
CA ALA A 60 10.20 -2.12 -15.69
C ALA A 60 9.61 -3.26 -14.86
N ARG A 61 9.14 -2.97 -13.66
CA ARG A 61 8.50 -3.94 -12.77
C ARG A 61 7.03 -4.19 -13.09
N ALA A 62 6.43 -3.41 -13.98
CA ALA A 62 5.04 -3.58 -14.41
C ALA A 62 4.87 -4.87 -15.24
N GLY A 63 3.61 -5.28 -15.42
CA GLY A 63 3.26 -6.39 -16.30
C GLY A 63 3.21 -7.75 -15.64
N HIS A 64 3.34 -7.84 -14.32
CA HIS A 64 3.17 -9.08 -13.57
C HIS A 64 1.80 -9.09 -12.87
N PRO A 65 1.12 -10.27 -12.76
CA PRO A 65 -0.21 -10.34 -12.12
C PRO A 65 -0.25 -9.91 -10.66
N SER A 66 0.89 -9.96 -9.94
CA SER A 66 1.00 -9.50 -8.55
C SER A 66 1.23 -7.99 -8.43
N ARG A 67 1.24 -7.25 -9.54
CA ARG A 67 1.60 -5.85 -9.57
C ARG A 67 0.57 -5.03 -10.33
N ILE A 68 0.39 -3.78 -9.93
CA ILE A 68 -0.59 -2.87 -10.52
C ILE A 68 0.13 -1.63 -11.02
N LEU A 69 0.01 -1.35 -12.31
CA LEU A 69 0.51 -0.10 -12.88
C LEU A 69 -0.43 1.04 -12.49
N ILE A 70 0.13 2.11 -11.94
CA ILE A 70 -0.59 3.31 -11.55
C ILE A 70 -0.04 4.47 -12.37
N GLU A 71 -0.79 4.89 -13.38
CA GLU A 71 -0.43 6.01 -14.24
C GLU A 71 -1.07 7.29 -13.72
N THR A 72 -0.28 8.34 -13.55
CA THR A 72 -0.74 9.61 -12.95
C THR A 72 -1.81 10.29 -13.79
N SER A 73 -1.87 10.00 -15.09
CA SER A 73 -2.89 10.55 -15.99
C SER A 73 -4.28 9.91 -15.82
N THR A 74 -4.37 8.80 -15.09
CA THR A 74 -5.62 8.09 -14.86
C THR A 74 -6.32 8.61 -13.61
N ASN A 75 -7.62 8.28 -13.47
CA ASN A 75 -8.38 8.60 -12.28
C ASN A 75 -7.76 7.95 -11.03
N MET A 76 -7.34 6.69 -11.13
CA MET A 76 -6.65 6.00 -10.05
C MET A 76 -5.36 6.74 -9.66
N GLY A 77 -4.56 7.14 -10.64
CA GLY A 77 -3.32 7.86 -10.40
C GLY A 77 -3.54 9.21 -9.75
N THR A 78 -4.54 9.95 -10.19
CA THR A 78 -4.88 11.25 -9.60
C THR A 78 -5.26 11.10 -8.12
N LYS A 79 -6.09 10.12 -7.79
CA LYS A 79 -6.53 9.88 -6.40
C LYS A 79 -5.42 9.32 -5.52
N SER A 80 -4.43 8.66 -6.10
CA SER A 80 -3.33 8.05 -5.35
C SER A 80 -2.41 9.07 -4.68
N GLY A 81 -2.38 10.30 -5.18
CA GLY A 81 -1.45 11.33 -4.71
C GLY A 81 -0.01 11.12 -5.14
N LEU A 82 0.28 10.11 -5.95
CA LEU A 82 1.62 9.84 -6.47
C LEU A 82 2.01 10.90 -7.51
N LEU A 83 3.27 11.31 -7.49
CA LEU A 83 3.79 12.33 -8.40
C LEU A 83 4.27 11.76 -9.73
N PHE A 84 4.56 10.46 -9.76
CA PHE A 84 5.12 9.78 -10.93
C PHE A 84 4.33 8.51 -11.20
N ASP A 85 4.29 8.10 -12.47
CA ASP A 85 3.81 6.78 -12.83
C ASP A 85 4.57 5.74 -12.00
N SER A 86 3.86 4.78 -11.46
CA SER A 86 4.41 3.88 -10.45
C SER A 86 3.81 2.49 -10.60
N VAL A 87 4.43 1.53 -9.91
CA VAL A 87 3.97 0.15 -9.85
C VAL A 87 3.72 -0.19 -8.38
N LEU A 88 2.49 -0.57 -8.06
CA LEU A 88 2.17 -1.12 -6.75
C LEU A 88 2.58 -2.59 -6.75
N MET A 89 3.50 -2.93 -5.88
CA MET A 89 4.08 -4.27 -5.82
C MET A 89 3.45 -5.07 -4.68
N CYS A 90 2.37 -5.78 -4.99
CA CYS A 90 1.70 -6.62 -4.00
C CYS A 90 2.48 -7.90 -3.69
N ASP A 91 3.60 -8.12 -4.33
CA ASP A 91 4.57 -9.16 -4.00
C ASP A 91 5.74 -8.64 -3.14
N ASN A 92 5.69 -7.38 -2.71
CA ASN A 92 6.67 -6.80 -1.79
C ASN A 92 5.93 -6.17 -0.61
N LEU A 93 5.68 -6.98 0.41
CA LEU A 93 4.89 -6.61 1.58
C LEU A 93 5.80 -6.37 2.78
N ALA A 94 5.43 -5.42 3.61
CA ALA A 94 6.11 -5.17 4.87
C ALA A 94 5.10 -4.80 5.95
N THR A 95 5.42 -5.14 7.20
CA THR A 95 4.67 -4.71 8.37
C THR A 95 5.42 -3.58 9.05
N VAL A 96 4.75 -2.47 9.25
CA VAL A 96 5.32 -1.29 9.91
C VAL A 96 4.47 -0.91 11.10
N THR A 97 5.10 -0.28 12.11
CA THR A 97 4.33 0.30 13.22
C THR A 97 3.51 1.48 12.72
N LEU A 98 2.34 1.71 13.33
CA LEU A 98 1.49 2.85 12.96
C LEU A 98 2.22 4.18 13.12
N THR A 99 3.08 4.30 14.10
CA THR A 99 3.86 5.52 14.33
C THR A 99 4.90 5.78 13.24
N ALA A 100 5.25 4.78 12.44
CA ALA A 100 6.18 4.95 11.32
C ALA A 100 5.52 5.59 10.10
N ILE A 101 4.20 5.66 10.05
CA ILE A 101 3.49 6.33 8.95
C ILE A 101 3.68 7.84 9.10
N THR A 102 4.38 8.43 8.13
CA THR A 102 4.68 9.86 8.15
C THR A 102 3.44 10.68 7.80
N ARG A 103 2.74 10.29 6.72
CA ARG A 103 1.48 10.93 6.31
C ARG A 103 0.79 10.11 5.23
N LYS A 104 -0.50 10.36 5.07
CA LYS A 104 -1.30 9.88 3.94
C LYS A 104 -1.17 10.88 2.79
N ILE A 105 -0.97 10.38 1.56
CA ILE A 105 -0.88 11.23 0.37
C ILE A 105 -2.04 11.01 -0.61
N GLY A 106 -2.81 9.97 -0.43
CA GLY A 106 -3.96 9.66 -1.28
C GLY A 106 -4.53 8.29 -1.00
N SER A 107 -5.26 7.76 -1.95
CA SER A 107 -5.85 6.42 -1.84
C SER A 107 -5.97 5.74 -3.20
N ILE A 108 -6.00 4.42 -3.19
CA ILE A 108 -6.26 3.59 -4.38
C ILE A 108 -7.73 3.19 -4.37
N SER A 109 -8.45 3.55 -5.41
CA SER A 109 -9.86 3.23 -5.54
C SER A 109 -10.12 1.79 -6.03
N GLY A 110 -9.14 1.15 -6.65
CA GLY A 110 -9.27 -0.19 -7.23
C GLY A 110 -8.95 -1.31 -6.24
N LEU A 111 -9.70 -1.46 -5.15
CA LEU A 111 -9.43 -2.48 -4.14
C LEU A 111 -9.55 -3.90 -4.69
N SER A 112 -10.43 -4.15 -5.68
CA SER A 112 -10.55 -5.46 -6.31
C SER A 112 -9.27 -5.86 -7.06
N GLU A 113 -8.57 -4.89 -7.65
CA GLU A 113 -7.29 -5.15 -8.32
C GLU A 113 -6.21 -5.52 -7.30
N ILE A 114 -6.22 -4.86 -6.14
CA ILE A 114 -5.32 -5.21 -5.03
C ILE A 114 -5.62 -6.63 -4.55
N ASP A 115 -6.90 -6.98 -4.39
CA ASP A 115 -7.30 -8.32 -3.98
C ASP A 115 -6.76 -9.38 -4.94
N ASP A 116 -6.93 -9.17 -6.24
CA ASP A 116 -6.48 -10.12 -7.26
C ASP A 116 -4.95 -10.26 -7.25
N ALA A 117 -4.24 -9.16 -7.12
CA ALA A 117 -2.78 -9.17 -7.05
C ALA A 117 -2.28 -9.92 -5.80
N LEU A 118 -2.92 -9.69 -4.65
CA LEU A 118 -2.58 -10.39 -3.41
C LEU A 118 -2.89 -11.90 -3.49
N ARG A 119 -3.99 -12.28 -4.15
CA ARG A 119 -4.27 -13.71 -4.38
C ARG A 119 -3.16 -14.38 -5.16
N LYS A 120 -2.63 -13.72 -6.16
CA LYS A 120 -1.49 -14.24 -6.94
C LYS A 120 -0.25 -14.39 -6.08
N THR A 121 0.07 -13.37 -5.29
CA THR A 121 1.25 -13.38 -4.41
C THR A 121 1.15 -14.49 -3.37
N LEU A 122 -0.03 -14.68 -2.78
CA LEU A 122 -0.22 -15.55 -1.62
C LEU A 122 -0.76 -16.94 -2.00
N GLY A 123 -1.11 -17.18 -3.25
CA GLY A 123 -1.62 -18.46 -3.70
C GLY A 123 -3.03 -18.76 -3.22
N LEU A 124 -3.86 -17.77 -3.09
CA LEU A 124 -5.24 -17.90 -2.60
C LEU A 124 -6.24 -18.08 -3.73
#